data_2d4b6f2916704de46e01d9d857242909
#
_entry.id   2d4b6f2916704de46e01d9d857242909
#
_cell.length_a   1.000
_cell.length_b   1.000
_cell.length_c   1.000
_cell.angle_alpha   90.00
_cell.angle_beta   90.00
_cell.angle_gamma   90.00
#
_symmetry.space_group_name_H-M   'P 1'
#
loop_
_entity.id
_entity.type
_entity.pdbx_description
1 polymer ?
#
loop_
_entity_poly.entity_id
_entity_poly.type
_entity_poly.pdbx_seq_one_letter_code
_entity_poly.pdbx_strand_id
1 'polypeptide(L)'
;MKVVICYGSPEWDISDLAIRQYCDMKGLTDEKSTAWAEMSEALKTDQIPRHDSTLVKIVECLGKGSGRLQVRDIKGIRYIIETDEDGWEYVLVPQDIEWITGI
;
A
#
# COMPACT_ATOMS: atom_id res chain seq x y z
N MET A 1 -13.01 0.11 5.38
CA MET A 1 -12.01 -0.52 4.48
C MET A 1 -10.62 -0.05 4.86
N LYS A 2 -9.65 -0.93 4.81
CA LYS A 2 -8.26 -0.59 5.12
C LYS A 2 -7.47 -0.35 3.85
N VAL A 3 -6.63 0.69 3.87
CA VAL A 3 -5.84 1.14 2.72
C VAL A 3 -4.41 1.38 3.18
N VAL A 4 -3.45 0.95 2.37
CA VAL A 4 -2.02 1.15 2.63
C VAL A 4 -1.57 2.47 2.01
N ILE A 5 -0.86 3.29 2.79
CA ILE A 5 -0.23 4.51 2.29
C ILE A 5 1.27 4.48 2.61
N CYS A 6 2.03 5.24 1.86
CA CYS A 6 3.44 5.47 2.12
C CYS A 6 3.58 6.79 2.88
N TYR A 7 4.09 6.74 4.10
CA TYR A 7 4.18 7.89 4.99
C TYR A 7 5.63 8.18 5.39
N GLY A 8 6.00 9.44 5.34
CA GLY A 8 7.34 9.86 5.71
C GLY A 8 8.38 9.67 4.61
N SER A 9 7.95 9.42 3.39
CA SER A 9 8.82 9.30 2.22
C SER A 9 8.07 9.82 1.00
N PRO A 10 8.70 10.62 0.14
CA PRO A 10 8.07 11.12 -1.09
C PRO A 10 7.94 10.02 -2.16
N GLU A 11 8.58 8.88 -1.97
CA GLU A 11 8.53 7.77 -2.91
C GLU A 11 7.98 6.53 -2.22
N TRP A 12 7.30 5.68 -3.01
CA TRP A 12 6.82 4.40 -2.54
C TRP A 12 8.01 3.57 -2.03
N ASP A 13 7.92 3.14 -0.78
CA ASP A 13 9.01 2.43 -0.11
C ASP A 13 8.48 1.20 0.61
N ILE A 14 8.62 0.04 -0.02
CA ILE A 14 8.27 -1.26 0.53
C ILE A 14 9.55 -2.06 0.79
N SER A 15 9.63 -2.71 1.95
CA SER A 15 10.83 -3.49 2.31
C SER A 15 10.90 -4.83 1.59
N ASP A 16 12.11 -5.37 1.47
CA ASP A 16 12.32 -6.71 0.92
C ASP A 16 11.61 -7.78 1.74
N LEU A 17 11.57 -7.61 3.06
CA LEU A 17 10.86 -8.53 3.95
C LEU A 17 9.36 -8.56 3.63
N ALA A 18 8.76 -7.41 3.40
CA ALA A 18 7.34 -7.32 3.04
C ALA A 18 7.07 -7.98 1.69
N ILE A 19 7.94 -7.75 0.71
CA ILE A 19 7.84 -8.37 -0.62
C ILE A 19 7.90 -9.88 -0.49
N ARG A 20 8.85 -10.39 0.27
CA ARG A 20 9.03 -11.83 0.47
C ARG A 20 7.80 -12.46 1.14
N GLN A 21 7.28 -11.84 2.17
CA GLN A 21 6.09 -12.33 2.85
C GLN A 21 4.85 -12.29 1.94
N TYR A 22 4.71 -11.24 1.15
CA TYR A 22 3.62 -11.15 0.19
C TYR A 22 3.66 -12.30 -0.80
N CYS A 23 4.82 -12.56 -1.37
CA CYS A 23 5.00 -13.68 -2.31
C CYS A 23 4.70 -15.02 -1.64
N ASP A 24 5.16 -15.23 -0.41
CA ASP A 24 4.87 -16.45 0.36
C ASP A 24 3.36 -16.65 0.53
N MET A 25 2.64 -15.61 0.90
CA MET A 25 1.19 -15.68 1.09
C MET A 25 0.43 -15.97 -0.20
N LYS A 26 1.02 -15.62 -1.34
CA LYS A 26 0.46 -15.94 -2.66
C LYS A 26 0.92 -17.29 -3.20
N GLY A 27 1.67 -18.05 -2.41
CA GLY A 27 2.17 -19.36 -2.83
C GLY A 27 3.39 -19.29 -3.73
N LEU A 28 4.02 -18.13 -3.87
CA LEU A 28 5.20 -17.93 -4.70
C LEU A 28 6.45 -18.06 -3.82
N THR A 29 6.92 -19.27 -3.61
CA THR A 29 8.03 -19.56 -2.71
C THR A 29 9.39 -19.69 -3.40
N ASP A 30 9.40 -19.82 -4.73
CA ASP A 30 10.63 -19.93 -5.51
C ASP A 30 11.04 -18.54 -6.03
N GLU A 31 12.01 -17.92 -5.38
CA GLU A 31 12.53 -16.59 -5.75
C GLU A 31 13.16 -16.55 -7.15
N LYS A 32 13.47 -17.72 -7.73
CA LYS A 32 14.03 -17.81 -9.07
C LYS A 32 12.97 -17.92 -10.15
N SER A 33 11.70 -18.08 -9.75
CA SER A 33 10.61 -18.19 -10.72
C SER A 33 10.27 -16.84 -11.36
N THR A 34 9.76 -16.90 -12.57
CA THR A 34 9.28 -15.70 -13.28
C THR A 34 8.09 -15.08 -12.54
N ALA A 35 7.20 -15.90 -12.00
CA ALA A 35 6.03 -15.43 -11.25
C ALA A 35 6.45 -14.64 -10.02
N TRP A 36 7.46 -15.11 -9.28
CA TRP A 36 7.98 -14.38 -8.12
C TRP A 36 8.58 -13.03 -8.54
N ALA A 37 9.37 -13.03 -9.61
CA ALA A 37 10.00 -11.81 -10.12
C ALA A 37 8.97 -10.77 -10.56
N GLU A 38 7.93 -11.19 -11.25
CA GLU A 38 6.84 -10.31 -11.68
C GLU A 38 6.07 -9.71 -10.50
N MET A 39 5.76 -10.53 -9.50
CA MET A 39 5.08 -10.06 -8.29
C MET A 39 5.95 -9.09 -7.50
N SER A 40 7.24 -9.40 -7.34
CA SER A 40 8.20 -8.54 -6.68
C SER A 40 8.27 -7.17 -7.36
N GLU A 41 8.35 -7.14 -8.67
CA GLU A 41 8.40 -5.90 -9.43
C GLU A 41 7.11 -5.09 -9.29
N ALA A 42 5.96 -5.76 -9.34
CA ALA A 42 4.67 -5.10 -9.15
C ALA A 42 4.57 -4.43 -7.78
N LEU A 43 5.09 -5.08 -6.73
CA LEU A 43 5.12 -4.50 -5.39
C LEU A 43 6.07 -3.31 -5.30
N LYS A 44 7.25 -3.41 -5.91
CA LYS A 44 8.25 -2.33 -5.90
C LYS A 44 7.79 -1.09 -6.65
N THR A 45 6.98 -1.27 -7.68
CA THR A 45 6.53 -0.18 -8.55
C THR A 45 5.10 0.28 -8.25
N ASP A 46 4.57 -0.09 -7.08
CA ASP A 46 3.26 0.36 -6.60
C ASP A 46 2.12 0.01 -7.58
N GLN A 47 2.16 -1.20 -8.12
CA GLN A 47 1.13 -1.67 -9.05
C GLN A 47 0.04 -2.51 -8.38
N ILE A 48 0.20 -2.83 -7.10
CA ILE A 48 -0.80 -3.57 -6.34
C ILE A 48 -1.80 -2.58 -5.74
N PRO A 49 -3.11 -2.84 -5.81
CA PRO A 49 -4.10 -1.95 -5.20
C PRO A 49 -3.82 -1.74 -3.72
N ARG A 50 -3.96 -0.50 -3.27
CA ARG A 50 -3.65 -0.12 -1.89
C ARG A 50 -4.59 -0.73 -0.86
N HIS A 51 -5.74 -1.25 -1.28
CA HIS A 51 -6.70 -1.95 -0.43
C HIS A 51 -6.57 -3.47 -0.54
N ASP A 52 -5.57 -3.98 -1.24
CA ASP A 52 -5.33 -5.42 -1.35
C ASP A 52 -5.20 -6.03 0.04
N SER A 53 -6.01 -7.06 0.33
CA SER A 53 -6.10 -7.64 1.67
C SER A 53 -4.79 -8.26 2.14
N THR A 54 -4.02 -8.84 1.23
CA THR A 54 -2.72 -9.43 1.55
C THR A 54 -1.71 -8.34 1.89
N LEU A 55 -1.68 -7.26 1.11
CA LEU A 55 -0.80 -6.12 1.37
C LEU A 55 -1.13 -5.47 2.72
N VAL A 56 -2.40 -5.22 3.00
CA VAL A 56 -2.86 -4.67 4.29
C VAL A 56 -2.39 -5.54 5.45
N LYS A 57 -2.60 -6.84 5.35
CA LYS A 57 -2.24 -7.80 6.39
C LYS A 57 -0.74 -7.78 6.69
N ILE A 58 0.09 -7.71 5.66
CA ILE A 58 1.54 -7.69 5.80
C ILE A 58 2.00 -6.40 6.48
N VAL A 59 1.45 -5.26 6.08
CA VAL A 59 1.80 -3.98 6.71
C VAL A 59 1.37 -3.97 8.17
N GLU A 60 0.19 -4.50 8.50
CA GLU A 60 -0.27 -4.62 9.88
C GLU A 60 0.64 -5.53 10.71
N CYS A 61 1.11 -6.64 10.15
CA CYS A 61 1.98 -7.58 10.84
C CYS A 61 3.39 -7.04 11.04
N LEU A 62 3.97 -6.41 10.03
CA LEU A 62 5.35 -5.97 10.06
C LEU A 62 5.56 -4.57 10.64
N GLY A 63 4.52 -3.72 10.59
CA GLY A 63 4.65 -2.33 11.00
C GLY A 63 5.81 -1.65 10.29
N LYS A 64 6.77 -1.12 11.04
CA LYS A 64 7.96 -0.46 10.47
C LYS A 64 8.83 -1.39 9.64
N GLY A 65 8.73 -2.70 9.85
CA GLY A 65 9.44 -3.70 9.04
C GLY A 65 8.93 -3.80 7.61
N SER A 66 7.79 -3.21 7.28
CA SER A 66 7.26 -3.19 5.91
C SER A 66 7.89 -2.10 5.03
N GLY A 67 8.72 -1.24 5.58
CA GLY A 67 9.25 -0.04 4.93
C GLY A 67 8.58 1.20 5.49
N ARG A 68 8.22 2.14 4.61
CA ARG A 68 7.52 3.38 5.01
C ARG A 68 6.00 3.27 4.86
N LEU A 69 5.46 2.07 5.04
CA LEU A 69 4.04 1.78 4.81
C LEU A 69 3.24 1.83 6.10
N GLN A 70 2.03 2.34 6.01
CA GLN A 70 1.07 2.38 7.10
C GLN A 70 -0.31 2.03 6.59
N VAL A 71 -1.16 1.49 7.47
CA VAL A 71 -2.55 1.20 7.15
C VAL A 71 -3.43 2.33 7.69
N ARG A 72 -4.35 2.80 6.86
CA ARG A 72 -5.42 3.73 7.25
C ARG A 72 -6.76 3.03 7.12
N ASP A 73 -7.58 3.14 8.15
CA ASP A 73 -8.93 2.60 8.12
C ASP A 73 -9.89 3.72 7.73
N ILE A 74 -10.56 3.55 6.59
CA ILE A 74 -11.46 4.55 6.04
C ILE A 74 -12.90 4.04 6.03
N LYS A 75 -13.85 4.96 6.07
CA LYS A 75 -15.27 4.63 5.92
C LYS A 75 -15.62 4.53 4.44
N GLY A 76 -16.39 3.50 4.08
CA GLY A 76 -16.84 3.30 2.71
C GLY A 76 -15.87 2.47 1.87
N ILE A 77 -16.13 2.47 0.57
CA ILE A 77 -15.44 1.60 -0.41
C ILE A 77 -14.72 2.38 -1.50
N ARG A 78 -14.73 3.70 -1.41
CA ARG A 78 -14.06 4.56 -2.40
C ARG A 78 -13.05 5.44 -1.70
N TYR A 79 -11.92 5.64 -2.35
CA TYR A 79 -10.86 6.49 -1.85
C TYR A 79 -9.99 6.99 -2.99
N ILE A 80 -9.26 8.06 -2.74
CA ILE A 80 -8.13 8.48 -3.57
C ILE A 80 -6.94 8.73 -2.66
N ILE A 81 -5.74 8.57 -3.20
CA ILE A 81 -4.50 8.84 -2.48
C ILE A 81 -3.90 10.10 -3.09
N GLU A 82 -3.65 11.08 -2.22
CA GLU A 82 -3.03 12.35 -2.58
C GLU A 82 -1.74 12.53 -1.79
N THR A 83 -0.93 13.47 -2.22
CA THR A 83 0.30 13.80 -1.51
C THR A 83 0.24 15.24 -1.00
N ASP A 84 0.83 15.48 0.16
CA ASP A 84 0.97 16.83 0.72
C ASP A 84 2.19 17.55 0.13
N GLU A 85 2.51 18.72 0.66
CA GLU A 85 3.63 19.53 0.19
C GLU A 85 4.99 18.84 0.37
N ASP A 86 5.10 17.96 1.35
CA ASP A 86 6.32 17.18 1.62
C ASP A 86 6.37 15.90 0.79
N GLY A 87 5.34 15.61 -0.01
CA GLY A 87 5.24 14.40 -0.80
C GLY A 87 4.72 13.19 -0.02
N TRP A 88 4.24 13.39 1.19
CA TRP A 88 3.70 12.32 2.01
C TRP A 88 2.24 12.05 1.63
N GLU A 89 1.91 10.77 1.54
CA GLU A 89 0.57 10.36 1.12
C GLU A 89 -0.46 10.47 2.23
N TYR A 90 -1.68 10.77 1.83
CA TYR A 90 -2.85 10.70 2.68
C TYR A 90 -4.06 10.24 1.86
N VAL A 91 -5.11 9.79 2.55
CA VAL A 91 -6.30 9.22 1.91
C VAL A 91 -7.44 10.21 2.00
N LEU A 92 -8.11 10.46 0.85
CA LEU A 92 -9.36 11.20 0.79
C LEU A 92 -10.50 10.23 0.47
N VAL A 93 -11.64 10.43 1.11
CA VAL A 93 -12.86 9.68 0.82
C VAL A 93 -13.87 10.61 0.15
N PRO A 94 -14.89 10.07 -0.56
CA PRO A 94 -15.84 10.92 -1.28
C PRO A 94 -16.54 11.98 -0.44
N GLN A 95 -16.78 11.71 0.84
CA GLN A 95 -17.36 12.68 1.76
C GLN A 95 -16.48 13.91 1.95
N ASP A 96 -15.16 13.73 2.02
CA ASP A 96 -14.21 14.83 2.12
C ASP A 96 -14.21 15.67 0.85
N ILE A 97 -14.30 15.00 -0.30
CA ILE A 97 -14.33 15.66 -1.60
C ILE A 97 -15.61 16.48 -1.74
N GLU A 98 -16.77 15.92 -1.38
CA GLU A 98 -18.06 16.61 -1.41
C GLU A 98 -18.05 17.84 -0.49
N TRP A 99 -17.47 17.68 0.68
CA TRP A 99 -17.34 18.79 1.64
C TRP A 99 -16.55 19.94 1.05
N ILE A 100 -15.46 19.63 0.34
CA ILE A 100 -14.59 20.65 -0.27
C ILE A 100 -15.27 21.33 -1.46
N THR A 101 -16.03 20.58 -2.26
CA THR A 101 -16.58 21.03 -3.52
C THR A 101 -18.07 21.40 -3.47
N GLY A 102 -18.79 20.90 -2.50
CA GLY A 102 -20.25 21.06 -2.36
C GLY A 102 -20.71 22.36 -1.76
N ILE A 103 -19.82 23.28 -1.68
CA ILE A 103 -20.12 24.60 -1.15
C ILE A 103 -20.55 25.52 -2.31
#